data_3c632550011e0336e074b8a87f8e1490
#
_entry.id   3c632550011e0336e074b8a87f8e1490
#
_cell.length_a   1.000
_cell.length_b   1.000
_cell.length_c   1.000
_cell.angle_alpha   90.00
_cell.angle_beta   90.00
_cell.angle_gamma   90.00
#
_symmetry.space_group_name_H-M   'P 1'
#
loop_
_entity.id
_entity.type
_entity.pdbx_description
1 polymer ?
#
loop_
_entity_poly.entity_id
_entity_poly.type
_entity_poly.pdbx_seq_one_letter_code
_entity_poly.pdbx_strand_id
1 'polypeptide(L)'
;TFVIEWLESRLKKVNKLMNIRLVKGAYWDSEIKYAQERGLPNYPVFTKKFMTDLSYLKCAHQLNDSKNIYSQFATHNAFTISYIQNLYGDKPFEFQKLHGMGNEVYKYFADKLDFNCRIYAPIGGYNELLPYLVRRLLENGANTSFIYQLHKQDIEIENLAESPLSKIDK
;
A
#
# COMPACT_ATOMS: atom_id res chain seq x y z
N THR A 1 10.91 2.08 -8.15
CA THR A 1 11.13 2.04 -9.59
C THR A 1 12.49 1.44 -9.94
N PHE A 2 13.60 2.12 -9.70
CA PHE A 2 14.95 1.56 -9.94
C PHE A 2 15.14 0.16 -9.33
N VAL A 3 14.71 -0.05 -8.10
CA VAL A 3 14.83 -1.35 -7.41
C VAL A 3 14.06 -2.44 -8.15
N ILE A 4 12.84 -2.17 -8.64
CA ILE A 4 12.03 -3.13 -9.39
C ILE A 4 12.75 -3.52 -10.70
N GLU A 5 13.23 -2.54 -11.44
CA GLU A 5 13.98 -2.77 -12.69
C GLU A 5 15.26 -3.57 -12.46
N TRP A 6 16.00 -3.23 -11.41
CA TRP A 6 17.20 -3.96 -11.02
C TRP A 6 16.90 -5.41 -10.65
N LEU A 7 15.87 -5.65 -9.80
CA LEU A 7 15.43 -7.01 -9.43
C LEU A 7 15.01 -7.80 -10.65
N GLU A 8 14.15 -7.24 -11.51
CA GLU A 8 13.71 -7.90 -12.73
C GLU A 8 14.89 -8.31 -13.63
N SER A 9 15.89 -7.44 -13.77
CA SER A 9 17.10 -7.73 -14.54
C SER A 9 17.91 -8.89 -13.97
N ARG A 10 17.94 -9.03 -12.63
CA ARG A 10 18.63 -10.15 -11.95
C ARG A 10 17.86 -11.44 -12.04
N LEU A 11 16.54 -11.39 -11.82
CA LEU A 11 15.67 -12.55 -11.90
C LEU A 11 15.67 -13.19 -13.29
N LYS A 12 15.67 -12.36 -14.35
CA LYS A 12 15.82 -12.83 -15.73
C LYS A 12 17.11 -13.62 -15.95
N LYS A 13 18.24 -13.14 -15.41
CA LYS A 13 19.54 -13.82 -15.57
C LYS A 13 19.58 -15.20 -14.93
N VAL A 14 18.86 -15.39 -13.83
CA VAL A 14 18.85 -16.67 -13.11
C VAL A 14 17.59 -17.51 -13.39
N ASN A 15 16.71 -17.02 -14.27
CA ASN A 15 15.43 -17.66 -14.61
C ASN A 15 14.62 -18.07 -13.38
N LYS A 16 14.44 -17.13 -12.43
CA LYS A 16 13.69 -17.34 -11.18
C LYS A 16 12.52 -16.37 -11.06
N LEU A 17 11.50 -16.82 -10.33
CA LEU A 17 10.38 -16.00 -9.89
C LEU A 17 10.64 -15.51 -8.47
N MET A 18 10.16 -14.29 -8.15
CA MET A 18 10.22 -13.70 -6.81
C MET A 18 8.89 -13.07 -6.46
N ASN A 19 8.46 -13.25 -5.22
CA ASN A 19 7.32 -12.54 -4.66
C ASN A 19 7.78 -11.17 -4.16
N ILE A 20 7.09 -10.10 -4.59
CA ILE A 20 7.34 -8.74 -4.11
C ILE A 20 6.07 -8.16 -3.53
N ARG A 21 6.13 -7.75 -2.26
CA ARG A 21 5.06 -7.06 -1.58
C ARG A 21 5.21 -5.54 -1.70
N LEU A 22 4.27 -4.91 -2.37
CA LEU A 22 4.15 -3.46 -2.43
C LEU A 22 3.24 -2.97 -1.30
N VAL A 23 3.74 -2.03 -0.51
CA VAL A 23 3.03 -1.45 0.64
C VAL A 23 3.38 0.03 0.78
N LYS A 24 2.43 0.84 1.23
CA LYS A 24 2.71 2.20 1.72
C LYS A 24 3.32 2.07 3.11
N GLY A 25 4.49 2.68 3.34
CA GLY A 25 5.26 2.50 4.58
C GLY A 25 4.51 2.96 5.83
N ALA A 26 4.83 2.35 6.96
CA ALA A 26 4.25 2.64 8.27
C ALA A 26 5.18 3.46 9.19
N TYR A 27 6.32 3.93 8.70
CA TYR A 27 7.37 4.55 9.50
C TYR A 27 7.61 6.02 9.16
N TRP A 28 6.63 6.69 8.55
CA TRP A 28 6.78 8.07 8.08
C TRP A 28 7.25 9.03 9.20
N ASP A 29 6.60 8.98 10.37
CA ASP A 29 6.94 9.86 11.50
C ASP A 29 8.38 9.63 12.00
N SER A 30 8.80 8.36 12.10
CA SER A 30 10.15 7.99 12.50
C SER A 30 11.20 8.44 11.50
N GLU A 31 10.93 8.31 10.20
CA GLU A 31 11.85 8.74 9.14
C GLU A 31 12.02 10.26 9.12
N ILE A 32 10.93 11.02 9.31
CA ILE A 32 10.98 12.48 9.43
C ILE A 32 11.82 12.88 10.65
N LYS A 33 11.53 12.28 11.81
CA LYS A 33 12.25 12.55 13.06
C LYS A 33 13.74 12.26 12.93
N TYR A 34 14.12 11.09 12.42
CA TYR A 34 15.53 10.72 12.22
C TYR A 34 16.25 11.64 11.24
N ALA A 35 15.58 12.08 10.18
CA ALA A 35 16.16 13.03 9.24
C ALA A 35 16.45 14.38 9.93
N GLN A 36 15.53 14.86 10.76
CA GLN A 36 15.68 16.09 11.54
C GLN A 36 16.82 15.96 12.57
N GLU A 37 16.85 14.88 13.36
CA GLU A 37 17.89 14.62 14.36
C GLU A 37 19.29 14.54 13.74
N ARG A 38 19.40 14.06 12.51
CA ARG A 38 20.67 13.94 11.76
C ARG A 38 21.02 15.17 10.93
N GLY A 39 20.18 16.19 10.92
CA GLY A 39 20.39 17.40 10.11
C GLY A 39 20.47 17.12 8.60
N LEU A 40 19.70 16.14 8.11
CA LEU A 40 19.70 15.82 6.69
C LEU A 40 19.06 16.96 5.87
N PRO A 41 19.58 17.25 4.67
CA PRO A 41 19.06 18.35 3.85
C PRO A 41 17.66 18.07 3.29
N ASN A 42 17.26 16.81 3.24
CA ASN A 42 15.96 16.36 2.72
C ASN A 42 15.45 15.15 3.50
N TYR A 43 14.16 14.89 3.36
CA TYR A 43 13.53 13.71 3.95
C TYR A 43 13.63 12.50 2.99
N PRO A 44 13.89 11.27 3.51
CA PRO A 44 13.92 10.05 2.71
C PRO A 44 12.53 9.56 2.29
N VAL A 45 11.47 10.23 2.72
CA VAL A 45 10.07 9.90 2.48
C VAL A 45 9.33 11.09 1.88
N PHE A 46 8.26 10.83 1.14
CA PHE A 46 7.39 11.89 0.63
C PHE A 46 6.69 12.62 1.78
N THR A 47 6.69 13.93 1.76
CA THR A 47 6.01 14.77 2.76
C THR A 47 4.54 15.02 2.44
N LYS A 48 4.14 14.81 1.19
CA LYS A 48 2.74 14.91 0.74
C LYS A 48 2.18 13.52 0.44
N LYS A 49 1.04 13.18 1.05
CA LYS A 49 0.41 11.86 0.92
C LYS A 49 0.14 11.47 -0.53
N PHE A 50 -0.35 12.39 -1.37
CA PHE A 50 -0.66 12.09 -2.76
C PHE A 50 0.57 11.63 -3.57
N MET A 51 1.78 12.10 -3.21
CA MET A 51 3.03 11.66 -3.83
C MET A 51 3.35 10.19 -3.50
N THR A 52 3.06 9.76 -2.27
CA THR A 52 3.14 8.36 -1.88
C THR A 52 2.14 7.52 -2.68
N ASP A 53 0.91 8.01 -2.83
CA ASP A 53 -0.13 7.32 -3.60
C ASP A 53 0.27 7.18 -5.08
N LEU A 54 0.78 8.23 -5.70
CA LEU A 54 1.29 8.20 -7.08
C LEU A 54 2.47 7.24 -7.25
N SER A 55 3.43 7.29 -6.32
CA SER A 55 4.58 6.38 -6.32
C SER A 55 4.14 4.92 -6.21
N TYR A 56 3.14 4.65 -5.38
CA TYR A 56 2.55 3.31 -5.25
C TYR A 56 1.95 2.83 -6.58
N LEU A 57 1.13 3.65 -7.22
CA LEU A 57 0.51 3.30 -8.51
C LEU A 57 1.57 3.10 -9.60
N LYS A 58 2.58 3.96 -9.66
CA LYS A 58 3.70 3.79 -10.59
C LYS A 58 4.47 2.48 -10.37
N CYS A 59 4.74 2.12 -9.11
CA CYS A 59 5.35 0.84 -8.79
C CYS A 59 4.45 -0.34 -9.19
N ALA A 60 3.14 -0.22 -9.00
CA ALA A 60 2.18 -1.24 -9.41
C ALA A 60 2.21 -1.49 -10.92
N HIS A 61 2.30 -0.43 -11.76
CA HIS A 61 2.48 -0.56 -13.20
C HIS A 61 3.77 -1.31 -13.54
N GLN A 62 4.90 -0.94 -12.94
CA GLN A 62 6.18 -1.61 -13.19
C GLN A 62 6.16 -3.08 -12.78
N LEU A 63 5.50 -3.41 -11.68
CA LEU A 63 5.31 -4.79 -11.25
C LEU A 63 4.39 -5.55 -12.21
N ASN A 64 3.37 -4.89 -12.74
CA ASN A 64 2.50 -5.49 -13.76
C ASN A 64 3.26 -5.80 -15.07
N ASP A 65 4.21 -4.97 -15.47
CA ASP A 65 5.04 -5.18 -16.67
C ASP A 65 6.09 -6.29 -16.47
N SER A 66 6.38 -6.67 -15.22
CA SER A 66 7.36 -7.68 -14.91
C SER A 66 6.85 -9.09 -15.22
N LYS A 67 7.74 -9.95 -15.73
CA LYS A 67 7.47 -11.38 -16.01
C LYS A 67 8.01 -12.31 -14.93
N ASN A 68 8.97 -11.83 -14.14
CA ASN A 68 9.68 -12.62 -13.14
C ASN A 68 9.30 -12.25 -11.71
N ILE A 69 8.24 -11.43 -11.54
CA ILE A 69 7.77 -11.00 -10.23
C ILE A 69 6.30 -11.40 -10.07
N TYR A 70 6.00 -12.09 -8.97
CA TYR A 70 4.64 -12.28 -8.49
C TYR A 70 4.31 -11.16 -7.52
N SER A 71 3.31 -10.36 -7.87
CA SER A 71 2.98 -9.12 -7.16
C SER A 71 2.03 -9.36 -6.00
N GLN A 72 2.34 -8.76 -4.85
CA GLN A 72 1.53 -8.82 -3.64
C GLN A 72 1.23 -7.38 -3.19
N PHE A 73 -0.05 -7.02 -3.08
CA PHE A 73 -0.49 -5.66 -2.77
C PHE A 73 -1.10 -5.55 -1.38
N ALA A 74 -0.37 -4.93 -0.46
CA ALA A 74 -0.87 -4.68 0.89
C ALA A 74 -1.56 -3.31 0.95
N THR A 75 -2.90 -3.31 1.04
CA THR A 75 -3.71 -2.08 1.08
C THR A 75 -5.07 -2.35 1.70
N HIS A 76 -5.67 -1.34 2.36
CA HIS A 76 -7.07 -1.33 2.82
C HIS A 76 -7.88 -0.20 2.15
N ASN A 77 -7.31 0.43 1.13
CA ASN A 77 -7.94 1.54 0.41
C ASN A 77 -8.71 1.00 -0.80
N ALA A 78 -10.03 1.21 -0.82
CA ALA A 78 -10.91 0.69 -1.87
C ALA A 78 -10.55 1.20 -3.26
N PHE A 79 -10.17 2.49 -3.41
CA PHE A 79 -9.69 3.03 -4.69
C PHE A 79 -8.47 2.24 -5.19
N THR A 80 -7.50 2.02 -4.30
CA THR A 80 -6.28 1.28 -4.66
C THR A 80 -6.59 -0.17 -5.05
N ILE A 81 -7.50 -0.84 -4.34
CA ILE A 81 -7.94 -2.21 -4.67
C ILE A 81 -8.58 -2.24 -6.06
N SER A 82 -9.56 -1.36 -6.33
CA SER A 82 -10.20 -1.27 -7.64
C SER A 82 -9.21 -0.96 -8.75
N TYR A 83 -8.28 -0.04 -8.51
CA TYR A 83 -7.26 0.34 -9.48
C TYR A 83 -6.36 -0.84 -9.85
N ILE A 84 -5.84 -1.56 -8.84
CA ILE A 84 -4.98 -2.74 -9.06
C ILE A 84 -5.73 -3.85 -9.78
N GLN A 85 -6.98 -4.11 -9.40
CA GLN A 85 -7.81 -5.12 -10.05
C GLN A 85 -7.97 -4.82 -11.54
N ASN A 86 -8.29 -3.57 -11.88
CA ASN A 86 -8.41 -3.16 -13.28
C ASN A 86 -7.06 -3.21 -14.04
N LEU A 87 -5.96 -2.84 -13.37
CA LEU A 87 -4.63 -2.85 -13.98
C LEU A 87 -4.15 -4.25 -14.30
N TYR A 88 -4.42 -5.22 -13.43
CA TYR A 88 -3.93 -6.59 -13.57
C TYR A 88 -4.84 -7.47 -14.42
N GLY A 89 -6.15 -7.21 -14.44
CA GLY A 89 -7.12 -8.07 -15.15
C GLY A 89 -6.98 -9.52 -14.73
N ASP A 90 -6.71 -10.41 -15.69
CA ASP A 90 -6.53 -11.85 -15.47
C ASP A 90 -5.10 -12.25 -15.05
N LYS A 91 -4.18 -11.29 -14.96
CA LYS A 91 -2.80 -11.58 -14.56
C LYS A 91 -2.73 -11.97 -13.08
N PRO A 92 -1.98 -13.04 -12.71
CA PRO A 92 -1.95 -13.53 -11.34
C PRO A 92 -1.24 -12.55 -10.40
N PHE A 93 -1.90 -12.23 -9.29
CA PHE A 93 -1.39 -11.45 -8.17
C PHE A 93 -2.17 -11.78 -6.89
N GLU A 94 -1.79 -11.23 -5.76
CA GLU A 94 -2.57 -11.34 -4.54
C GLU A 94 -2.69 -10.01 -3.81
N PHE A 95 -3.84 -9.79 -3.18
CA PHE A 95 -3.97 -8.79 -2.13
C PHE A 95 -3.53 -9.34 -0.78
N GLN A 96 -3.07 -8.43 0.08
CA GLN A 96 -2.76 -8.76 1.47
C GLN A 96 -3.46 -7.79 2.40
N LYS A 97 -4.21 -8.33 3.36
CA LYS A 97 -4.84 -7.54 4.40
C LYS A 97 -4.35 -7.92 5.78
N LEU A 98 -4.40 -6.97 6.69
CA LEU A 98 -4.10 -7.22 8.09
C LEU A 98 -5.29 -7.91 8.77
N HIS A 99 -5.00 -8.86 9.64
CA HIS A 99 -6.01 -9.49 10.46
C HIS A 99 -6.78 -8.44 11.29
N GLY A 100 -8.09 -8.51 11.28
CA GLY A 100 -8.96 -7.56 11.98
C GLY A 100 -9.19 -6.21 11.30
N MET A 101 -8.53 -5.94 10.16
CA MET A 101 -8.68 -4.66 9.42
C MET A 101 -9.26 -4.88 8.03
N GLY A 102 -10.00 -3.88 7.53
CA GLY A 102 -10.50 -3.84 6.16
C GLY A 102 -11.52 -4.93 5.81
N ASN A 103 -12.17 -5.54 6.78
CA ASN A 103 -13.08 -6.67 6.55
C ASN A 103 -14.23 -6.30 5.61
N GLU A 104 -14.88 -5.14 5.82
CA GLU A 104 -16.01 -4.70 5.00
C GLU A 104 -15.60 -4.44 3.56
N VAL A 105 -14.45 -3.78 3.37
CA VAL A 105 -13.91 -3.51 2.03
C VAL A 105 -13.61 -4.80 1.30
N TYR A 106 -12.88 -5.71 1.93
CA TYR A 106 -12.51 -6.99 1.31
C TYR A 106 -13.70 -7.92 1.09
N LYS A 107 -14.68 -7.93 1.99
CA LYS A 107 -15.93 -8.68 1.81
C LYS A 107 -16.68 -8.18 0.57
N TYR A 108 -16.85 -6.86 0.44
CA TYR A 108 -17.51 -6.26 -0.72
C TYR A 108 -16.85 -6.67 -2.05
N PHE A 109 -15.52 -6.68 -2.10
CA PHE A 109 -14.79 -7.10 -3.31
C PHE A 109 -14.86 -8.61 -3.53
N ALA A 110 -14.76 -9.42 -2.48
CA ALA A 110 -14.83 -10.88 -2.57
C ALA A 110 -16.18 -11.37 -3.12
N ASP A 111 -17.27 -10.67 -2.80
CA ASP A 111 -18.61 -11.00 -3.31
C ASP A 111 -18.78 -10.67 -4.82
N LYS A 112 -17.88 -9.87 -5.39
CA LYS A 112 -18.00 -9.35 -6.77
C LYS A 112 -16.87 -9.75 -7.71
N LEU A 113 -15.71 -10.09 -7.17
CA LEU A 113 -14.49 -10.31 -7.93
C LEU A 113 -13.78 -11.57 -7.44
N ASP A 114 -13.27 -12.35 -8.37
CA ASP A 114 -12.37 -13.44 -8.06
C ASP A 114 -10.94 -12.90 -7.90
N PHE A 115 -10.39 -12.93 -6.68
CA PHE A 115 -9.02 -12.53 -6.41
C PHE A 115 -8.43 -13.24 -5.19
N ASN A 116 -7.13 -13.45 -5.22
CA ASN A 116 -6.42 -14.02 -4.09
C ASN A 116 -6.20 -12.98 -2.99
N CYS A 117 -6.59 -13.30 -1.76
CA CYS A 117 -6.34 -12.45 -0.59
C CYS A 117 -5.68 -13.23 0.53
N ARG A 118 -4.50 -12.81 0.93
CA ARG A 118 -3.77 -13.35 2.08
C ARG A 118 -4.01 -12.51 3.32
N ILE A 119 -4.37 -13.15 4.41
CA ILE A 119 -4.51 -12.49 5.71
C ILE A 119 -3.18 -12.57 6.45
N TYR A 120 -2.66 -11.42 6.85
CA TYR A 120 -1.43 -11.27 7.61
C TYR A 120 -1.75 -10.98 9.07
N ALA A 121 -1.19 -11.76 10.00
CA ALA A 121 -1.32 -11.57 11.44
C ALA A 121 0.06 -11.73 12.11
N PRO A 122 0.45 -10.83 13.02
CA PRO A 122 1.64 -11.02 13.83
C PRO A 122 1.36 -12.06 14.92
N ILE A 123 2.37 -12.86 15.25
CA ILE A 123 2.35 -13.80 16.38
C ILE A 123 3.57 -13.49 17.24
N GLY A 124 3.36 -13.35 18.54
CA GLY A 124 4.44 -13.04 19.48
C GLY A 124 3.92 -12.74 20.87
N GLY A 125 4.83 -12.46 21.79
CA GLY A 125 4.51 -12.01 23.14
C GLY A 125 4.05 -10.56 23.19
N TYR A 126 3.64 -10.11 24.36
CA TYR A 126 3.14 -8.74 24.57
C TYR A 126 4.14 -7.67 24.12
N ASN A 127 5.42 -7.85 24.48
CA ASN A 127 6.46 -6.86 24.18
C ASN A 127 6.72 -6.70 22.68
N GLU A 128 6.56 -7.78 21.89
CA GLU A 128 6.72 -7.75 20.44
C GLU A 128 5.46 -7.20 19.74
N LEU A 129 4.29 -7.55 20.25
CA LEU A 129 3.01 -7.18 19.63
C LEU A 129 2.58 -5.76 19.95
N LEU A 130 2.91 -5.20 21.10
CA LEU A 130 2.48 -3.88 21.51
C LEU A 130 2.91 -2.77 20.51
N PRO A 131 4.18 -2.67 20.08
CA PRO A 131 4.59 -1.68 19.09
C PRO A 131 3.87 -1.85 17.75
N TYR A 132 3.58 -3.09 17.36
CA TYR A 132 2.81 -3.38 16.16
C TYR A 132 1.37 -2.85 16.27
N LEU A 133 0.69 -3.12 17.38
CA LEU A 133 -0.71 -2.69 17.60
C LEU A 133 -0.82 -1.18 17.69
N VAL A 134 0.14 -0.52 18.38
CA VAL A 134 0.18 0.95 18.47
C VAL A 134 0.27 1.58 17.07
N ARG A 135 1.16 1.08 16.19
CA ARG A 135 1.24 1.60 14.81
C ARG A 135 -0.05 1.38 14.03
N ARG A 136 -0.76 0.24 14.25
CA ARG A 136 -2.07 0.00 13.60
C ARG A 136 -3.13 0.96 14.10
N LEU A 137 -3.16 1.22 15.39
CA LEU A 137 -4.09 2.19 15.99
C LEU A 137 -3.85 3.60 15.45
N LEU A 138 -2.60 4.04 15.38
CA LEU A 138 -2.23 5.35 14.82
C LEU A 138 -2.57 5.45 13.33
N GLU A 139 -2.32 4.40 12.56
CA GLU A 139 -2.67 4.34 11.13
C GLU A 139 -4.18 4.50 10.91
N ASN A 140 -5.00 3.81 11.70
CA ASN A 140 -6.45 3.89 11.60
C ASN A 140 -7.00 5.24 12.08
N GLY A 141 -6.38 5.84 13.10
CA GLY A 141 -6.77 7.13 13.65
C GLY A 141 -6.27 8.34 12.83
N ALA A 142 -5.39 8.14 11.85
CA ALA A 142 -4.88 9.23 11.03
C ALA A 142 -5.99 9.85 10.18
N ASN A 143 -6.14 11.19 10.22
CA ASN A 143 -7.15 11.94 9.45
C ASN A 143 -7.11 11.67 7.94
N THR A 144 -5.97 11.23 7.43
CA THR A 144 -5.74 10.90 6.02
C THR A 144 -6.01 9.44 5.70
N SER A 145 -6.33 8.60 6.70
CA SER A 145 -6.65 7.20 6.44
C SER A 145 -8.00 7.09 5.72
N PHE A 146 -8.09 6.16 4.78
CA PHE A 146 -9.33 5.90 4.05
C PHE A 146 -10.47 5.52 4.99
N ILE A 147 -10.21 4.70 6.01
CA ILE A 147 -11.20 4.27 7.00
C ILE A 147 -11.71 5.45 7.82
N TYR A 148 -10.82 6.33 8.28
CA TYR A 148 -11.21 7.55 8.99
C TYR A 148 -12.09 8.45 8.13
N GLN A 149 -11.74 8.62 6.87
CA GLN A 149 -12.51 9.44 5.93
C GLN A 149 -13.91 8.87 5.66
N LEU A 150 -14.05 7.53 5.57
CA LEU A 150 -15.35 6.88 5.42
C LEU A 150 -16.31 7.13 6.60
N HIS A 151 -15.78 7.30 7.81
CA HIS A 151 -16.59 7.57 9.01
C HIS A 151 -16.97 9.04 9.17
N LYS A 152 -16.37 9.96 8.42
CA LYS A 152 -16.76 11.36 8.39
C LYS A 152 -18.05 11.52 7.58
N GLN A 153 -19.10 12.02 8.22
CA GLN A 153 -20.44 12.20 7.63
C GLN A 153 -20.50 13.24 6.49
N ASP A 154 -19.49 14.11 6.36
CA ASP A 154 -19.48 15.23 5.42
C ASP A 154 -18.54 15.04 4.20
N ILE A 155 -18.04 13.83 3.96
CA ILE A 155 -17.19 13.59 2.78
C ILE A 155 -18.01 12.97 1.68
N GLU A 156 -18.11 13.67 0.55
CA GLU A 156 -18.66 13.13 -0.68
C GLU A 156 -17.83 11.93 -1.16
N ILE A 157 -18.51 10.87 -1.57
CA ILE A 157 -17.87 9.59 -2.03
C ILE A 157 -16.95 9.87 -3.21
N GLU A 158 -17.28 10.82 -4.06
CA GLU A 158 -16.51 11.27 -5.21
C GLU A 158 -15.11 11.74 -4.80
N ASN A 159 -14.98 12.43 -3.67
CA ASN A 159 -13.70 12.88 -3.13
C ASN A 159 -12.80 11.72 -2.64
N LEU A 160 -13.41 10.63 -2.20
CA LEU A 160 -12.67 9.41 -1.81
C LEU A 160 -12.19 8.60 -3.03
N ALA A 161 -12.91 8.72 -4.15
CA ALA A 161 -12.59 8.08 -5.41
C ALA A 161 -11.68 8.94 -6.32
N GLU A 162 -11.36 10.17 -5.89
CA GLU A 162 -10.54 11.09 -6.67
C GLU A 162 -9.13 10.52 -6.92
N SER A 163 -8.72 10.57 -8.19
CA SER A 163 -7.37 10.10 -8.56
C SER A 163 -6.29 10.95 -7.87
N PRO A 164 -5.20 10.34 -7.36
CA PRO A 164 -4.07 11.11 -6.86
C PRO A 164 -3.46 12.08 -7.90
N LEU A 165 -3.67 11.84 -9.18
CA LEU A 165 -3.18 12.69 -10.27
C LEU A 165 -3.83 14.08 -10.27
N SER A 166 -5.11 14.19 -9.90
CA SER A 166 -5.83 15.47 -9.86
C SER A 166 -5.30 16.44 -8.79
N LYS A 167 -4.42 15.95 -7.88
CA LYS A 167 -3.81 16.73 -6.79
C LYS A 167 -2.43 17.30 -7.13
N ILE A 168 -1.94 17.07 -8.36
CA ILE A 168 -0.62 17.55 -8.79
C ILE A 168 -0.66 19.07 -9.04
N ASP A 169 -1.77 19.55 -9.59
CA ASP A 169 -1.91 20.95 -10.02
C ASP A 169 -2.55 21.87 -8.94
N LYS A 170 -2.77 21.34 -7.75
CA LYS A 170 -3.26 22.06 -6.56
C LYS A 170 -2.14 22.21 -5.53
#